data_7e00dfad2c6baad6cb30afcf1b5629b0
#
_entry.id   7e00dfad2c6baad6cb30afcf1b5629b0
#
_cell.length_a   1.000
_cell.length_b   1.000
_cell.length_c   1.000
_cell.angle_alpha   90.00
_cell.angle_beta   90.00
_cell.angle_gamma   90.00
#
_symmetry.space_group_name_H-M   'P 1'
#
loop_
_entity.id
_entity.type
_entity.pdbx_description
1 polymer ?
#
loop_
_entity_poly.entity_id
_entity_poly.type
_entity_poly.pdbx_seq_one_letter_code
_entity_poly.pdbx_strand_id
1 'polypeptide(L)'
;MIGLVLALAVAIVATVLGRVAPIVGAPVFAIVLGALIASVRTPAPSLRPGIAFASKQLLQWSIVLLGAHLSLSEIVQGGAQSLPVMLGTMMVVLVLAYVVGRALGLDRDIRRLVGIGTAICGGSAIAAVASVIEADQADIAYSLGVVFLFNVVAVVIFPALGHLMQLSQHAFGLWAGTAINDTSSVVAAAFAYGRDAGNDAVIVKLTRTTLIIPIVLFYGWRKIQAARGNAEAIDWRAIVPWFIGWFLAAATLNSFGLIPAVAQGPLQELALFAITVALAGVGLGTDIQRIRAAGIRPLILGAVLWAAIALSSLAFARLAHLG
;
A
#
# COMPACT_ATOMS: atom_id res chain seq x y z
N MET A 1 -18.17 -12.92 10.86
CA MET A 1 -19.16 -11.82 10.60
C MET A 1 -19.11 -10.70 11.63
N ILE A 2 -19.06 -10.97 12.94
CA ILE A 2 -19.11 -9.92 14.00
C ILE A 2 -17.99 -8.87 13.86
N GLY A 3 -16.77 -9.28 13.48
CA GLY A 3 -15.65 -8.35 13.27
C GLY A 3 -15.86 -7.38 12.09
N LEU A 4 -16.62 -7.78 11.06
CA LEU A 4 -17.01 -6.87 9.96
C LEU A 4 -18.00 -5.83 10.44
N VAL A 5 -18.95 -6.20 11.33
CA VAL A 5 -19.88 -5.24 11.95
C VAL A 5 -19.14 -4.21 12.78
N LEU A 6 -18.09 -4.61 13.51
CA LEU A 6 -17.24 -3.67 14.25
C LEU A 6 -16.51 -2.71 13.29
N ALA A 7 -15.93 -3.21 12.19
CA ALA A 7 -15.28 -2.36 11.19
C ALA A 7 -16.29 -1.37 10.55
N LEU A 8 -17.50 -1.83 10.27
CA LEU A 8 -18.58 -0.98 9.77
C LEU A 8 -18.96 0.13 10.77
N ALA A 9 -19.11 -0.20 12.06
CA ALA A 9 -19.40 0.79 13.10
C ALA A 9 -18.31 1.87 13.20
N VAL A 10 -17.04 1.46 13.18
CA VAL A 10 -15.90 2.38 13.16
C VAL A 10 -15.92 3.26 11.91
N ALA A 11 -16.23 2.68 10.74
CA ALA A 11 -16.31 3.42 9.48
C ALA A 11 -17.44 4.47 9.48
N ILE A 12 -18.59 4.16 10.06
CA ILE A 12 -19.70 5.13 10.20
C ILE A 12 -19.24 6.31 11.05
N VAL A 13 -18.62 6.06 12.21
CA VAL A 13 -18.08 7.13 13.07
C VAL A 13 -17.01 7.93 12.32
N ALA A 14 -16.08 7.26 11.63
CA ALA A 14 -15.05 7.90 10.83
C ALA A 14 -15.64 8.78 9.72
N THR A 15 -16.72 8.34 9.07
CA THR A 15 -17.40 9.11 8.02
C THR A 15 -18.03 10.39 8.60
N VAL A 16 -18.62 10.32 9.79
CA VAL A 16 -19.16 11.50 10.47
C VAL A 16 -18.04 12.47 10.85
N LEU A 17 -16.95 11.97 11.43
CA LEU A 17 -15.77 12.79 11.78
C LEU A 17 -15.11 13.40 10.54
N GLY A 18 -15.03 12.68 9.44
CA GLY A 18 -14.49 13.17 8.18
C GLY A 18 -15.30 14.32 7.57
N ARG A 19 -16.61 14.41 7.86
CA ARG A 19 -17.44 15.56 7.48
C ARG A 19 -17.16 16.79 8.34
N VAL A 20 -16.80 16.59 9.62
CA VAL A 20 -16.45 17.68 10.56
C VAL A 20 -15.05 18.20 10.31
N ALA A 21 -14.11 17.32 9.97
CA ALA A 21 -12.72 17.66 9.67
C ALA A 21 -12.30 17.15 8.27
N PRO A 22 -12.74 17.83 7.19
CA PRO A 22 -12.51 17.38 5.81
C PRO A 22 -11.03 17.24 5.43
N ILE A 23 -10.15 18.04 6.03
CA ILE A 23 -8.69 18.00 5.79
C ILE A 23 -8.09 16.64 6.18
N VAL A 24 -8.63 16.00 7.21
CA VAL A 24 -8.18 14.67 7.67
C VAL A 24 -8.84 13.56 6.88
N GLY A 25 -10.12 13.71 6.57
CA GLY A 25 -10.93 12.80 5.79
C GLY A 25 -11.34 11.50 6.51
N ALA A 26 -12.44 10.90 6.08
CA ALA A 26 -12.97 9.67 6.65
C ALA A 26 -11.99 8.47 6.62
N PRO A 27 -11.20 8.26 5.55
CA PRO A 27 -10.24 7.16 5.48
C PRO A 27 -9.19 7.18 6.59
N VAL A 28 -8.63 8.36 6.90
CA VAL A 28 -7.63 8.52 7.97
C VAL A 28 -8.27 8.29 9.34
N PHE A 29 -9.45 8.85 9.59
CA PHE A 29 -10.17 8.59 10.85
C PHE A 29 -10.45 7.11 11.02
N ALA A 30 -10.84 6.39 9.98
CA ALA A 30 -11.15 4.97 10.05
C ALA A 30 -9.95 4.13 10.50
N ILE A 31 -8.77 4.35 9.89
CA ILE A 31 -7.56 3.60 10.25
C ILE A 31 -7.05 3.98 11.64
N VAL A 32 -7.08 5.27 12.00
CA VAL A 32 -6.61 5.75 13.30
C VAL A 32 -7.51 5.26 14.42
N LEU A 33 -8.84 5.40 14.31
CA LEU A 33 -9.79 4.90 15.30
C LEU A 33 -9.69 3.39 15.47
N GLY A 34 -9.58 2.65 14.37
CA GLY A 34 -9.36 1.21 14.41
C GLY A 34 -8.08 0.83 15.15
N ALA A 35 -6.97 1.50 14.87
CA ALA A 35 -5.69 1.27 15.53
C ALA A 35 -5.72 1.66 17.02
N LEU A 36 -6.39 2.75 17.38
CA LEU A 36 -6.59 3.14 18.79
C LEU A 36 -7.40 2.08 19.56
N ILE A 37 -8.50 1.59 18.98
CA ILE A 37 -9.28 0.52 19.60
C ILE A 37 -8.42 -0.74 19.79
N ALA A 38 -7.64 -1.14 18.76
CA ALA A 38 -6.77 -2.30 18.85
C ALA A 38 -5.64 -2.14 19.87
N SER A 39 -5.17 -0.90 20.10
CA SER A 39 -4.12 -0.58 21.08
C SER A 39 -4.60 -0.67 22.52
N VAL A 40 -5.85 -0.28 22.76
CA VAL A 40 -6.47 -0.34 24.11
C VAL A 40 -6.93 -1.75 24.43
N ARG A 41 -7.54 -2.43 23.46
CA ARG A 41 -8.05 -3.79 23.64
C ARG A 41 -7.84 -4.59 22.34
N THR A 42 -6.94 -5.56 22.40
CA THR A 42 -6.74 -6.49 21.27
C THR A 42 -8.05 -7.18 20.91
N PRO A 43 -8.47 -7.15 19.63
CA PRO A 43 -9.72 -7.77 19.22
C PRO A 43 -9.78 -9.26 19.57
N ALA A 44 -10.88 -9.70 20.17
CA ALA A 44 -11.08 -11.10 20.53
C ALA A 44 -10.91 -12.03 19.30
N PRO A 45 -10.45 -13.27 19.49
CA PRO A 45 -10.25 -14.23 18.40
C PRO A 45 -11.49 -14.39 17.48
N SER A 46 -12.68 -14.29 18.04
CA SER A 46 -13.96 -14.37 17.29
C SER A 46 -14.19 -13.20 16.31
N LEU A 47 -13.55 -12.05 16.53
CA LEU A 47 -13.64 -10.87 15.66
C LEU A 47 -12.63 -10.91 14.52
N ARG A 48 -11.50 -11.60 14.69
CA ARG A 48 -10.38 -11.62 13.74
C ARG A 48 -10.77 -12.01 12.31
N PRO A 49 -11.60 -13.05 12.05
CA PRO A 49 -11.97 -13.40 10.68
C PRO A 49 -12.73 -12.29 9.95
N GLY A 50 -13.64 -11.59 10.64
CA GLY A 50 -14.39 -10.46 10.06
C GLY A 50 -13.53 -9.23 9.82
N ILE A 51 -12.58 -8.93 10.73
CA ILE A 51 -11.58 -7.86 10.57
C ILE A 51 -10.65 -8.17 9.39
N ALA A 52 -10.18 -9.41 9.27
CA ALA A 52 -9.33 -9.85 8.16
C ALA A 52 -10.07 -9.79 6.81
N PHE A 53 -11.35 -10.15 6.78
CA PHE A 53 -12.19 -9.98 5.59
C PHE A 53 -12.29 -8.50 5.19
N ALA A 54 -12.59 -7.60 6.12
CA ALA A 54 -12.67 -6.17 5.86
C ALA A 54 -11.34 -5.61 5.34
N SER A 55 -10.26 -5.84 6.06
CA SER A 55 -8.94 -5.27 5.75
C SER A 55 -8.31 -5.78 4.45
N LYS A 56 -8.68 -6.98 3.97
CA LYS A 56 -8.08 -7.58 2.78
C LYS A 56 -9.07 -7.71 1.64
N GLN A 57 -10.12 -8.50 1.79
CA GLN A 57 -11.03 -8.81 0.68
C GLN A 57 -11.92 -7.63 0.31
N LEU A 58 -12.51 -6.96 1.30
CA LEU A 58 -13.36 -5.79 1.02
C LEU A 58 -12.54 -4.65 0.40
N LEU A 59 -11.29 -4.43 0.84
CA LEU A 59 -10.39 -3.46 0.23
C LEU A 59 -10.13 -3.80 -1.24
N GLN A 60 -9.83 -5.06 -1.55
CA GLN A 60 -9.59 -5.50 -2.91
C GLN A 60 -10.81 -5.29 -3.82
N TRP A 61 -12.01 -5.65 -3.34
CA TRP A 61 -13.25 -5.42 -4.07
C TRP A 61 -13.59 -3.95 -4.24
N SER A 62 -13.31 -3.12 -3.24
CA SER A 62 -13.52 -1.66 -3.38
C SER A 62 -12.60 -1.04 -4.44
N ILE A 63 -11.36 -1.53 -4.56
CA ILE A 63 -10.45 -1.12 -5.64
C ILE A 63 -10.97 -1.58 -7.01
N VAL A 64 -11.52 -2.80 -7.11
CA VAL A 64 -12.18 -3.26 -8.35
C VAL A 64 -13.33 -2.33 -8.74
N LEU A 65 -14.15 -1.92 -7.78
CA LEU A 65 -15.26 -0.98 -8.01
C LEU A 65 -14.76 0.40 -8.47
N LEU A 66 -13.61 0.88 -7.97
CA LEU A 66 -13.01 2.12 -8.49
C LEU A 66 -12.64 2.01 -9.98
N GLY A 67 -12.21 0.84 -10.43
CA GLY A 67 -11.96 0.59 -11.85
C GLY A 67 -13.17 0.87 -12.75
N ALA A 68 -14.39 0.67 -12.23
CA ALA A 68 -15.62 0.97 -12.96
C ALA A 68 -15.86 2.48 -13.24
N HIS A 69 -15.11 3.36 -12.59
CA HIS A 69 -15.17 4.82 -12.81
C HIS A 69 -14.02 5.34 -13.69
N LEU A 70 -12.91 4.59 -13.77
CA LEU A 70 -11.72 4.98 -14.52
C LEU A 70 -11.76 4.45 -15.95
N SER A 71 -11.14 5.19 -16.88
CA SER A 71 -10.92 4.72 -18.23
C SER A 71 -9.61 3.95 -18.38
N LEU A 72 -9.53 3.02 -19.31
CA LEU A 72 -8.31 2.28 -19.60
C LEU A 72 -7.19 3.21 -20.08
N SER A 73 -7.53 4.30 -20.81
CA SER A 73 -6.57 5.32 -21.25
C SER A 73 -5.94 6.06 -20.07
N GLU A 74 -6.72 6.45 -19.06
CA GLU A 74 -6.20 7.08 -17.83
C GLU A 74 -5.25 6.14 -17.08
N ILE A 75 -5.61 4.85 -16.98
CA ILE A 75 -4.78 3.85 -16.32
C ILE A 75 -3.44 3.66 -17.06
N VAL A 76 -3.48 3.52 -18.38
CA VAL A 76 -2.26 3.32 -19.19
C VAL A 76 -1.37 4.56 -19.16
N GLN A 77 -1.96 5.75 -19.34
CA GLN A 77 -1.21 7.01 -19.32
C GLN A 77 -0.62 7.30 -17.95
N GLY A 78 -1.43 7.25 -16.88
CA GLY A 78 -0.96 7.48 -15.51
C GLY A 78 0.09 6.46 -15.07
N GLY A 79 -0.11 5.18 -15.44
CA GLY A 79 0.86 4.13 -15.20
C GLY A 79 2.18 4.39 -15.92
N ALA A 80 2.15 4.71 -17.24
CA ALA A 80 3.34 4.98 -18.03
C ALA A 80 4.09 6.23 -17.56
N GLN A 81 3.38 7.31 -17.27
CA GLN A 81 3.96 8.56 -16.78
C GLN A 81 4.64 8.40 -15.43
N SER A 82 4.10 7.53 -14.56
CA SER A 82 4.67 7.28 -13.23
C SER A 82 5.88 6.34 -13.23
N LEU A 83 6.11 5.55 -14.29
CA LEU A 83 7.20 4.57 -14.37
C LEU A 83 8.60 5.14 -14.10
N PRO A 84 9.02 6.30 -14.66
CA PRO A 84 10.35 6.85 -14.40
C PRO A 84 10.54 7.19 -12.91
N VAL A 85 9.53 7.78 -12.26
CA VAL A 85 9.54 8.10 -10.84
C VAL A 85 9.59 6.83 -10.00
N MET A 86 8.79 5.80 -10.36
CA MET A 86 8.78 4.51 -9.67
C MET A 86 10.13 3.79 -9.76
N LEU A 87 10.70 3.67 -10.94
CA LEU A 87 11.98 2.98 -11.14
C LEU A 87 13.12 3.74 -10.45
N GLY A 88 13.14 5.08 -10.55
CA GLY A 88 14.13 5.91 -9.87
C GLY A 88 14.05 5.76 -8.35
N THR A 89 12.87 5.89 -7.76
CA THR A 89 12.67 5.73 -6.30
C THR A 89 12.99 4.32 -5.83
N MET A 90 12.61 3.29 -6.61
CA MET A 90 12.93 1.90 -6.31
C MET A 90 14.44 1.66 -6.27
N MET A 91 15.20 2.17 -7.23
CA MET A 91 16.67 2.07 -7.25
C MET A 91 17.29 2.76 -6.05
N VAL A 92 16.87 3.99 -5.71
CA VAL A 92 17.34 4.72 -4.53
C VAL A 92 17.11 3.90 -3.26
N VAL A 93 15.91 3.39 -3.06
CA VAL A 93 15.56 2.60 -1.87
C VAL A 93 16.37 1.30 -1.78
N LEU A 94 16.51 0.57 -2.89
CA LEU A 94 17.25 -0.71 -2.88
C LEU A 94 18.74 -0.50 -2.62
N VAL A 95 19.35 0.55 -3.20
CA VAL A 95 20.74 0.91 -2.94
C VAL A 95 20.93 1.33 -1.48
N LEU A 96 20.05 2.20 -0.95
CA LEU A 96 20.13 2.62 0.44
C LEU A 96 19.87 1.47 1.42
N ALA A 97 18.94 0.57 1.11
CA ALA A 97 18.69 -0.63 1.94
C ALA A 97 19.95 -1.49 2.04
N TYR A 98 20.70 -1.63 0.95
CA TYR A 98 21.97 -2.36 0.96
C TYR A 98 23.05 -1.61 1.76
N VAL A 99 23.28 -0.32 1.45
CA VAL A 99 24.38 0.48 2.04
C VAL A 99 24.12 0.74 3.52
N VAL A 100 22.98 1.34 3.85
CA VAL A 100 22.64 1.72 5.23
C VAL A 100 22.39 0.48 6.09
N GLY A 101 21.68 -0.52 5.56
CA GLY A 101 21.44 -1.75 6.29
C GLY A 101 22.74 -2.51 6.62
N ARG A 102 23.75 -2.47 5.72
CA ARG A 102 25.08 -3.03 5.99
C ARG A 102 25.83 -2.20 7.05
N ALA A 103 25.76 -0.89 6.98
CA ALA A 103 26.39 0.01 7.97
C ALA A 103 25.79 -0.16 9.37
N LEU A 104 24.48 -0.47 9.46
CA LEU A 104 23.80 -0.76 10.72
C LEU A 104 24.06 -2.19 11.25
N GLY A 105 24.80 -3.02 10.53
CA GLY A 105 25.09 -4.42 10.90
C GLY A 105 23.86 -5.30 10.88
N LEU A 106 22.86 -5.01 10.02
CA LEU A 106 21.65 -5.82 9.89
C LEU A 106 21.91 -7.06 9.05
N ASP A 107 21.19 -8.14 9.36
CA ASP A 107 21.23 -9.37 8.59
C ASP A 107 20.80 -9.15 7.14
N ARG A 108 21.31 -10.01 6.26
CA ARG A 108 21.10 -9.88 4.81
C ARG A 108 19.62 -9.91 4.46
N ASP A 109 18.84 -10.75 5.11
CA ASP A 109 17.44 -10.96 4.77
C ASP A 109 16.55 -9.84 5.33
N ILE A 110 16.82 -9.33 6.52
CA ILE A 110 16.17 -8.10 7.02
C ILE A 110 16.38 -6.93 6.06
N ARG A 111 17.64 -6.69 5.61
CA ARG A 111 17.93 -5.60 4.66
C ARG A 111 17.18 -5.75 3.34
N ARG A 112 17.10 -6.97 2.81
CA ARG A 112 16.37 -7.28 1.58
C ARG A 112 14.88 -7.07 1.75
N LEU A 113 14.30 -7.64 2.82
CA LEU A 113 12.86 -7.61 3.05
C LEU A 113 12.36 -6.20 3.35
N VAL A 114 13.05 -5.44 4.22
CA VAL A 114 12.69 -4.03 4.49
C VAL A 114 12.87 -3.18 3.23
N GLY A 115 13.98 -3.37 2.49
CA GLY A 115 14.23 -2.66 1.25
C GLY A 115 13.18 -2.93 0.17
N ILE A 116 12.85 -4.18 -0.09
CA ILE A 116 11.86 -4.58 -1.10
C ILE A 116 10.45 -4.18 -0.66
N GLY A 117 10.12 -4.35 0.62
CA GLY A 117 8.85 -3.88 1.17
C GLY A 117 8.65 -2.39 0.98
N THR A 118 9.68 -1.58 1.29
CA THR A 118 9.64 -0.13 1.06
C THR A 118 9.64 0.21 -0.44
N ALA A 119 10.38 -0.54 -1.25
CA ALA A 119 10.52 -0.27 -2.68
C ALA A 119 9.28 -0.59 -3.52
N ILE A 120 8.38 -1.49 -3.10
CA ILE A 120 7.27 -1.96 -3.94
C ILE A 120 5.90 -1.73 -3.27
N CYS A 121 5.38 -2.73 -2.55
CA CYS A 121 4.02 -2.72 -2.01
C CYS A 121 3.92 -3.21 -0.56
N GLY A 122 4.95 -3.00 0.22
CA GLY A 122 4.94 -3.32 1.64
C GLY A 122 4.90 -4.82 1.91
N GLY A 123 3.93 -5.25 2.70
CA GLY A 123 3.82 -6.62 3.19
C GLY A 123 3.70 -7.68 2.11
N SER A 124 3.01 -7.39 1.00
CA SER A 124 2.86 -8.35 -0.11
C SER A 124 4.21 -8.65 -0.78
N ALA A 125 5.05 -7.62 -0.97
CA ALA A 125 6.39 -7.79 -1.53
C ALA A 125 7.32 -8.55 -0.56
N ILE A 126 7.23 -8.25 0.74
CA ILE A 126 7.97 -8.98 1.78
C ILE A 126 7.58 -10.46 1.74
N ALA A 127 6.27 -10.78 1.77
CA ALA A 127 5.80 -12.16 1.80
C ALA A 127 6.22 -12.95 0.56
N ALA A 128 6.10 -12.35 -0.63
CA ALA A 128 6.46 -13.00 -1.88
C ALA A 128 7.97 -13.27 -1.98
N VAL A 129 8.82 -12.31 -1.61
CA VAL A 129 10.27 -12.50 -1.66
C VAL A 129 10.75 -13.41 -0.52
N ALA A 130 10.19 -13.29 0.67
CA ALA A 130 10.54 -14.13 1.82
C ALA A 130 10.34 -15.63 1.52
N SER A 131 9.27 -15.99 0.81
CA SER A 131 9.02 -17.38 0.39
C SER A 131 10.08 -17.89 -0.58
N VAL A 132 10.60 -17.04 -1.47
CA VAL A 132 11.60 -17.41 -2.45
C VAL A 132 13.00 -17.53 -1.84
N ILE A 133 13.36 -16.61 -0.92
CA ILE A 133 14.68 -16.62 -0.26
C ILE A 133 14.69 -17.50 1.00
N GLU A 134 13.56 -18.11 1.38
CA GLU A 134 13.39 -18.93 2.59
C GLU A 134 13.81 -18.18 3.86
N ALA A 135 13.37 -16.92 3.98
CA ALA A 135 13.70 -16.08 5.11
C ALA A 135 13.09 -16.60 6.43
N ASP A 136 13.81 -16.40 7.53
CA ASP A 136 13.32 -16.77 8.84
C ASP A 136 12.05 -15.99 9.24
N GLN A 137 11.15 -16.65 9.99
CA GLN A 137 9.90 -16.05 10.44
C GLN A 137 10.10 -14.78 11.28
N ALA A 138 11.20 -14.71 12.04
CA ALA A 138 11.58 -13.54 12.82
C ALA A 138 11.90 -12.35 11.91
N ASP A 139 12.70 -12.56 10.86
CA ASP A 139 13.09 -11.53 9.89
C ASP A 139 11.88 -11.01 9.11
N ILE A 140 10.97 -11.92 8.73
CA ILE A 140 9.71 -11.56 8.10
C ILE A 140 8.88 -10.67 9.03
N ALA A 141 8.70 -11.09 10.30
CA ALA A 141 7.91 -10.36 11.28
C ALA A 141 8.49 -8.96 11.58
N TYR A 142 9.81 -8.86 11.73
CA TYR A 142 10.49 -7.58 11.93
C TYR A 142 10.34 -6.65 10.73
N SER A 143 10.55 -7.17 9.53
CA SER A 143 10.43 -6.39 8.30
C SER A 143 9.00 -5.88 8.06
N LEU A 144 8.00 -6.73 8.32
CA LEU A 144 6.59 -6.35 8.27
C LEU A 144 6.26 -5.27 9.29
N GLY A 145 6.75 -5.41 10.55
CA GLY A 145 6.52 -4.43 11.62
C GLY A 145 7.08 -3.05 11.28
N VAL A 146 8.31 -3.00 10.75
CA VAL A 146 8.96 -1.75 10.31
C VAL A 146 8.17 -1.06 9.21
N VAL A 147 7.87 -1.78 8.13
CA VAL A 147 7.17 -1.22 6.97
C VAL A 147 5.76 -0.78 7.35
N PHE A 148 5.08 -1.53 8.21
CA PHE A 148 3.74 -1.20 8.67
C PHE A 148 3.71 0.06 9.53
N LEU A 149 4.68 0.24 10.42
CA LEU A 149 4.81 1.45 11.23
C LEU A 149 4.89 2.70 10.35
N PHE A 150 5.79 2.70 9.36
CA PHE A 150 5.96 3.86 8.48
C PHE A 150 4.76 4.09 7.55
N ASN A 151 3.99 3.07 7.23
CA ASN A 151 2.73 3.23 6.53
C ASN A 151 1.68 3.96 7.38
N VAL A 152 1.55 3.61 8.67
CA VAL A 152 0.63 4.32 9.60
C VAL A 152 1.05 5.78 9.76
N VAL A 153 2.35 6.04 9.93
CA VAL A 153 2.91 7.40 9.99
C VAL A 153 2.60 8.18 8.72
N ALA A 154 2.79 7.55 7.55
CA ALA A 154 2.52 8.16 6.26
C ALA A 154 1.05 8.57 6.07
N VAL A 155 0.11 7.72 6.48
CA VAL A 155 -1.34 8.02 6.37
C VAL A 155 -1.70 9.33 7.06
N VAL A 156 -1.07 9.62 8.20
CA VAL A 156 -1.35 10.84 8.98
C VAL A 156 -0.58 12.04 8.46
N ILE A 157 0.71 11.85 8.12
CA ILE A 157 1.62 12.96 7.83
C ILE A 157 1.52 13.42 6.37
N PHE A 158 1.36 12.51 5.40
CA PHE A 158 1.40 12.87 3.98
C PHE A 158 0.31 13.87 3.55
N PRO A 159 -0.99 13.70 3.94
CA PRO A 159 -1.99 14.69 3.56
C PRO A 159 -1.67 16.08 4.09
N ALA A 160 -1.22 16.19 5.35
CA ALA A 160 -0.83 17.45 5.95
C ALA A 160 0.37 18.10 5.23
N LEU A 161 1.41 17.31 4.90
CA LEU A 161 2.56 17.79 4.12
C LEU A 161 2.14 18.18 2.71
N GLY A 162 1.26 17.43 2.05
CA GLY A 162 0.75 17.76 0.73
C GLY A 162 0.07 19.13 0.70
N HIS A 163 -0.81 19.40 1.68
CA HIS A 163 -1.44 20.71 1.83
C HIS A 163 -0.43 21.83 2.15
N LEU A 164 0.54 21.56 3.02
CA LEU A 164 1.61 22.53 3.35
C LEU A 164 2.45 22.89 2.12
N MET A 165 2.76 21.89 1.27
CA MET A 165 3.50 22.07 0.02
C MET A 165 2.62 22.55 -1.14
N GLN A 166 1.31 22.73 -0.94
CA GLN A 166 0.33 23.17 -1.94
C GLN A 166 0.35 22.28 -3.21
N LEU A 167 0.50 20.97 -3.03
CA LEU A 167 0.53 20.05 -4.17
C LEU A 167 -0.84 19.99 -4.85
N SER A 168 -0.86 19.91 -6.18
CA SER A 168 -2.09 19.57 -6.92
C SER A 168 -2.55 18.14 -6.56
N GLN A 169 -3.82 17.82 -6.81
CA GLN A 169 -4.30 16.45 -6.55
C GLN A 169 -3.52 15.41 -7.35
N HIS A 170 -3.18 15.70 -8.60
CA HIS A 170 -2.37 14.84 -9.46
C HIS A 170 -0.95 14.63 -8.89
N ALA A 171 -0.27 15.72 -8.53
CA ALA A 171 1.08 15.65 -7.92
C ALA A 171 1.07 14.88 -6.59
N PHE A 172 0.05 15.09 -5.75
CA PHE A 172 -0.12 14.35 -4.51
C PHE A 172 -0.43 12.87 -4.77
N GLY A 173 -1.27 12.55 -5.74
CA GLY A 173 -1.59 11.18 -6.13
C GLY A 173 -0.35 10.40 -6.58
N LEU A 174 0.48 11.01 -7.44
CA LEU A 174 1.75 10.45 -7.87
C LEU A 174 2.71 10.25 -6.66
N TRP A 175 2.84 11.26 -5.81
CA TRP A 175 3.70 11.20 -4.63
C TRP A 175 3.24 10.14 -3.64
N ALA A 176 1.97 10.11 -3.26
CA ALA A 176 1.42 9.12 -2.34
C ALA A 176 1.53 7.69 -2.91
N GLY A 177 1.19 7.49 -4.18
CA GLY A 177 1.28 6.19 -4.85
C GLY A 177 2.70 5.63 -4.94
N THR A 178 3.70 6.52 -5.07
CA THR A 178 5.12 6.14 -5.16
C THR A 178 5.83 6.09 -3.81
N ALA A 179 5.47 6.91 -2.84
CA ALA A 179 6.21 7.06 -1.58
C ALA A 179 5.60 6.27 -0.41
N ILE A 180 4.30 6.03 -0.39
CA ILE A 180 3.65 5.19 0.63
C ILE A 180 3.72 3.73 0.17
N ASN A 181 4.10 2.81 1.06
CA ASN A 181 4.43 1.45 0.62
C ASN A 181 3.20 0.56 0.45
N ASP A 182 2.27 0.55 1.39
CA ASP A 182 1.10 -0.33 1.36
C ASP A 182 -0.09 0.30 0.63
N THR A 183 -0.84 -0.52 -0.11
CA THR A 183 -1.99 -0.06 -0.91
C THR A 183 -3.09 0.55 -0.04
N SER A 184 -3.39 -0.03 1.13
CA SER A 184 -4.41 0.51 2.02
C SER A 184 -4.04 1.90 2.54
N SER A 185 -2.78 2.10 2.89
CA SER A 185 -2.25 3.37 3.37
C SER A 185 -2.19 4.43 2.27
N VAL A 186 -1.86 4.04 1.02
CA VAL A 186 -1.96 4.91 -0.16
C VAL A 186 -3.39 5.40 -0.34
N VAL A 187 -4.33 4.47 -0.36
CA VAL A 187 -5.76 4.78 -0.53
C VAL A 187 -6.25 5.70 0.58
N ALA A 188 -5.88 5.41 1.85
CA ALA A 188 -6.25 6.23 2.99
C ALA A 188 -5.76 7.67 2.85
N ALA A 189 -4.46 7.86 2.60
CA ALA A 189 -3.86 9.18 2.49
C ALA A 189 -4.35 9.94 1.26
N ALA A 190 -4.45 9.27 0.11
CA ALA A 190 -4.77 9.94 -1.15
C ALA A 190 -6.24 10.34 -1.24
N PHE A 191 -7.19 9.51 -0.81
CA PHE A 191 -8.61 9.89 -0.77
C PHE A 191 -8.94 10.88 0.36
N ALA A 192 -8.11 10.96 1.42
CA ALA A 192 -8.21 12.03 2.39
C ALA A 192 -7.79 13.39 1.80
N TYR A 193 -6.82 13.39 0.89
CA TYR A 193 -6.35 14.59 0.19
C TYR A 193 -7.35 15.07 -0.87
N GLY A 194 -7.90 14.16 -1.67
CA GLY A 194 -8.91 14.44 -2.67
C GLY A 194 -9.26 13.22 -3.52
N ARG A 195 -10.39 13.31 -4.24
CA ARG A 195 -10.88 12.18 -5.06
C ARG A 195 -9.94 11.87 -6.24
N ASP A 196 -9.49 12.91 -6.95
CA ASP A 196 -8.60 12.74 -8.09
C ASP A 196 -7.23 12.24 -7.64
N ALA A 197 -6.71 12.77 -6.51
CA ALA A 197 -5.49 12.25 -5.88
C ALA A 197 -5.62 10.77 -5.51
N GLY A 198 -6.78 10.34 -5.01
CA GLY A 198 -7.07 8.94 -4.72
C GLY A 198 -7.04 8.05 -5.95
N ASN A 199 -7.69 8.47 -7.03
CA ASN A 199 -7.73 7.74 -8.30
C ASN A 199 -6.32 7.59 -8.90
N ASP A 200 -5.58 8.69 -9.01
CA ASP A 200 -4.21 8.70 -9.52
C ASP A 200 -3.29 7.81 -8.67
N ALA A 201 -3.36 7.94 -7.34
CA ALA A 201 -2.56 7.15 -6.43
C ALA A 201 -2.83 5.64 -6.54
N VAL A 202 -4.09 5.23 -6.78
CA VAL A 202 -4.44 3.83 -7.02
C VAL A 202 -3.81 3.33 -8.32
N ILE A 203 -3.91 4.08 -9.42
CA ILE A 203 -3.28 3.73 -10.71
C ILE A 203 -1.77 3.55 -10.53
N VAL A 204 -1.11 4.55 -9.95
CA VAL A 204 0.33 4.54 -9.67
C VAL A 204 0.70 3.33 -8.80
N LYS A 205 -0.05 3.08 -7.73
CA LYS A 205 0.22 1.99 -6.80
C LYS A 205 0.03 0.60 -7.42
N LEU A 206 -1.02 0.40 -8.20
CA LEU A 206 -1.26 -0.87 -8.88
C LEU A 206 -0.18 -1.14 -9.93
N THR A 207 0.20 -0.13 -10.71
CA THR A 207 1.34 -0.22 -11.64
C THR A 207 2.63 -0.62 -10.92
N ARG A 208 2.93 0.01 -9.77
CA ARG A 208 4.11 -0.33 -8.96
C ARG A 208 4.05 -1.76 -8.41
N THR A 209 2.87 -2.23 -8.03
CA THR A 209 2.69 -3.58 -7.50
C THR A 209 3.05 -4.64 -8.54
N THR A 210 2.85 -4.40 -9.84
CA THR A 210 3.26 -5.34 -10.89
C THR A 210 4.77 -5.52 -10.97
N LEU A 211 5.57 -4.55 -10.48
CA LEU A 211 7.04 -4.66 -10.43
C LEU A 211 7.54 -5.75 -9.46
N ILE A 212 6.65 -6.33 -8.63
CA ILE A 212 6.98 -7.51 -7.82
C ILE A 212 7.37 -8.70 -8.72
N ILE A 213 6.74 -8.83 -9.89
CA ILE A 213 6.94 -9.96 -10.81
C ILE A 213 8.42 -10.07 -11.24
N PRO A 214 9.05 -9.04 -11.85
CA PRO A 214 10.45 -9.14 -12.25
C PRO A 214 11.40 -9.33 -11.06
N ILE A 215 11.07 -8.80 -9.88
CA ILE A 215 11.91 -8.97 -8.68
C ILE A 215 11.85 -10.40 -8.15
N VAL A 216 10.66 -11.00 -8.06
CA VAL A 216 10.52 -12.40 -7.65
C VAL A 216 11.19 -13.33 -8.65
N LEU A 217 11.04 -13.05 -9.95
CA LEU A 217 11.77 -13.78 -11.01
C LEU A 217 13.29 -13.71 -10.83
N PHE A 218 13.82 -12.51 -10.53
CA PHE A 218 15.24 -12.33 -10.30
C PHE A 218 15.74 -13.16 -9.10
N TYR A 219 15.03 -13.13 -7.96
CA TYR A 219 15.42 -13.93 -6.79
C TYR A 219 15.23 -15.43 -7.02
N GLY A 220 14.16 -15.84 -7.71
CA GLY A 220 13.93 -17.23 -8.11
C GLY A 220 15.04 -17.76 -9.03
N TRP A 221 15.40 -17.00 -10.06
CA TRP A 221 16.51 -17.32 -10.95
C TRP A 221 17.85 -17.46 -10.18
N ARG A 222 18.14 -16.54 -9.25
CA ARG A 222 19.34 -16.63 -8.41
C ARG A 222 19.33 -17.86 -7.51
N LYS A 223 18.17 -18.24 -6.97
CA LYS A 223 18.01 -19.46 -6.17
C LYS A 223 18.27 -20.70 -7.01
N ILE A 224 17.71 -20.80 -8.22
CA ILE A 224 17.94 -21.90 -9.16
C ILE A 224 19.44 -22.03 -9.49
N GLN A 225 20.11 -20.92 -9.78
CA GLN A 225 21.57 -20.95 -10.03
C GLN A 225 22.37 -21.43 -8.81
N ALA A 226 21.99 -21.03 -7.59
CA ALA A 226 22.67 -21.45 -6.37
C ALA A 226 22.42 -22.94 -6.04
N ALA A 227 21.23 -23.46 -6.35
CA ALA A 227 20.82 -24.85 -6.06
C ALA A 227 21.23 -25.87 -7.14
N ARG A 228 21.98 -25.46 -8.18
CA ARG A 228 22.42 -26.32 -9.29
C ARG A 228 21.29 -27.16 -9.92
N GLY A 229 20.10 -26.57 -10.03
CA GLY A 229 18.97 -27.16 -10.80
C GLY A 229 17.83 -27.76 -9.98
N ASN A 230 17.93 -27.90 -8.67
CA ASN A 230 16.84 -28.40 -7.80
C ASN A 230 16.07 -27.24 -7.14
N ALA A 231 15.24 -26.53 -7.91
CA ALA A 231 14.37 -25.49 -7.36
C ALA A 231 12.92 -25.91 -7.42
N GLU A 232 12.19 -25.70 -6.32
CA GLU A 232 10.74 -25.84 -6.30
C GLU A 232 10.08 -24.81 -7.22
N ALA A 233 8.95 -25.19 -7.83
CA ALA A 233 8.20 -24.33 -8.73
C ALA A 233 7.66 -23.08 -8.00
N ILE A 234 7.80 -21.92 -8.61
CA ILE A 234 7.26 -20.65 -8.08
C ILE A 234 5.74 -20.67 -8.21
N ASP A 235 5.02 -20.47 -7.10
CA ASP A 235 3.55 -20.31 -7.13
C ASP A 235 3.16 -18.90 -7.61
N TRP A 236 2.92 -18.78 -8.91
CA TRP A 236 2.50 -17.53 -9.56
C TRP A 236 1.17 -16.97 -9.03
N ARG A 237 0.27 -17.83 -8.55
CA ARG A 237 -1.03 -17.42 -8.00
C ARG A 237 -0.88 -16.66 -6.69
N ALA A 238 0.16 -16.95 -5.93
CA ALA A 238 0.46 -16.21 -4.70
C ALA A 238 1.10 -14.83 -4.97
N ILE A 239 1.69 -14.63 -6.14
CA ILE A 239 2.46 -13.41 -6.50
C ILE A 239 1.59 -12.39 -7.21
N VAL A 240 0.75 -12.80 -8.15
CA VAL A 240 -0.08 -11.89 -8.95
C VAL A 240 -1.39 -11.58 -8.21
N PRO A 241 -1.62 -10.34 -7.78
CA PRO A 241 -2.86 -9.98 -7.10
C PRO A 241 -4.05 -10.05 -8.07
N TRP A 242 -4.96 -11.00 -7.87
CA TRP A 242 -6.13 -11.26 -8.72
C TRP A 242 -7.01 -10.02 -8.95
N PHE A 243 -7.12 -9.14 -7.96
CA PHE A 243 -7.97 -7.95 -8.01
C PHE A 243 -7.48 -6.90 -9.03
N ILE A 244 -6.18 -6.92 -9.41
CA ILE A 244 -5.66 -6.05 -10.49
C ILE A 244 -6.29 -6.42 -11.82
N GLY A 245 -6.41 -7.73 -12.12
CA GLY A 245 -7.09 -8.19 -13.33
C GLY A 245 -8.55 -7.73 -13.40
N TRP A 246 -9.28 -7.85 -12.28
CA TRP A 246 -10.67 -7.39 -12.20
C TRP A 246 -10.81 -5.87 -12.23
N PHE A 247 -9.87 -5.12 -11.64
CA PHE A 247 -9.81 -3.67 -11.76
C PHE A 247 -9.67 -3.25 -13.22
N LEU A 248 -8.73 -3.86 -13.96
CA LEU A 248 -8.56 -3.60 -15.39
C LEU A 248 -9.78 -4.03 -16.21
N ALA A 249 -10.41 -5.15 -15.89
CA ALA A 249 -11.64 -5.59 -16.54
C ALA A 249 -12.78 -4.57 -16.32
N ALA A 250 -12.96 -4.09 -15.09
CA ALA A 250 -13.97 -3.06 -14.78
C ALA A 250 -13.69 -1.74 -15.52
N ALA A 251 -12.44 -1.29 -15.58
CA ALA A 251 -12.05 -0.10 -16.34
C ALA A 251 -12.25 -0.27 -17.86
N THR A 252 -11.99 -1.48 -18.37
CA THR A 252 -12.25 -1.84 -19.77
C THR A 252 -13.75 -1.75 -20.09
N LEU A 253 -14.60 -2.34 -19.24
CA LEU A 253 -16.06 -2.24 -19.41
C LEU A 253 -16.54 -0.78 -19.39
N ASN A 254 -15.98 0.05 -18.51
CA ASN A 254 -16.29 1.47 -18.49
C ASN A 254 -15.83 2.20 -19.76
N SER A 255 -14.62 1.88 -20.24
CA SER A 255 -14.07 2.48 -21.48
C SER A 255 -14.88 2.17 -22.74
N PHE A 256 -15.54 1.00 -22.79
CA PHE A 256 -16.46 0.63 -23.85
C PHE A 256 -17.90 1.16 -23.65
N GLY A 257 -18.15 1.97 -22.61
CA GLY A 257 -19.47 2.51 -22.32
C GLY A 257 -20.49 1.48 -21.84
N LEU A 258 -20.05 0.30 -21.42
CA LEU A 258 -20.92 -0.77 -20.90
C LEU A 258 -21.41 -0.50 -19.48
N ILE A 259 -20.78 0.46 -18.77
CA ILE A 259 -21.23 0.94 -17.47
C ILE A 259 -22.02 2.23 -17.70
N PRO A 260 -23.34 2.25 -17.42
CA PRO A 260 -24.16 3.45 -17.61
C PRO A 260 -23.64 4.62 -16.76
N ALA A 261 -23.62 5.84 -17.32
CA ALA A 261 -23.15 7.04 -16.61
C ALA A 261 -23.88 7.28 -15.27
N VAL A 262 -25.17 6.94 -15.21
CA VAL A 262 -26.00 7.02 -13.98
C VAL A 262 -25.47 6.10 -12.88
N ALA A 263 -24.83 4.99 -13.21
CA ALA A 263 -24.29 4.03 -12.22
C ALA A 263 -22.89 4.40 -11.72
N GLN A 264 -22.12 5.19 -12.47
CA GLN A 264 -20.72 5.52 -12.13
C GLN A 264 -20.61 6.25 -10.79
N GLY A 265 -21.43 7.27 -10.54
CA GLY A 265 -21.46 8.02 -9.28
C GLY A 265 -21.77 7.13 -8.06
N PRO A 266 -22.90 6.40 -8.06
CA PRO A 266 -23.22 5.48 -6.98
C PRO A 266 -22.16 4.38 -6.75
N LEU A 267 -21.55 3.84 -7.81
CA LEU A 267 -20.48 2.86 -7.69
C LEU A 267 -19.24 3.44 -7.03
N GLN A 268 -18.86 4.68 -7.39
CA GLN A 268 -17.74 5.38 -6.76
C GLN A 268 -18.00 5.65 -5.28
N GLU A 269 -19.17 6.15 -4.90
CA GLU A 269 -19.52 6.38 -3.49
C GLU A 269 -19.52 5.06 -2.70
N LEU A 270 -20.04 3.98 -3.28
CA LEU A 270 -19.98 2.65 -2.67
C LEU A 270 -18.54 2.17 -2.48
N ALA A 271 -17.69 2.38 -3.47
CA ALA A 271 -16.27 2.04 -3.39
C ALA A 271 -15.57 2.82 -2.28
N LEU A 272 -15.79 4.14 -2.18
CA LEU A 272 -15.19 5.00 -1.14
C LEU A 272 -15.67 4.62 0.27
N PHE A 273 -16.94 4.29 0.44
CA PHE A 273 -17.46 3.82 1.72
C PHE A 273 -16.88 2.44 2.07
N ALA A 274 -16.83 1.51 1.10
CA ALA A 274 -16.21 0.19 1.29
C ALA A 274 -14.72 0.29 1.64
N ILE A 275 -13.98 1.25 1.04
CA ILE A 275 -12.61 1.59 1.41
C ILE A 275 -12.56 2.04 2.88
N THR A 276 -13.45 2.91 3.32
CA THR A 276 -13.48 3.39 4.71
C THR A 276 -13.69 2.25 5.70
N VAL A 277 -14.61 1.30 5.39
CA VAL A 277 -14.82 0.07 6.18
C VAL A 277 -13.57 -0.82 6.18
N ALA A 278 -12.94 -0.97 5.03
CA ALA A 278 -11.72 -1.76 4.91
C ALA A 278 -10.58 -1.18 5.75
N LEU A 279 -10.41 0.15 5.72
CA LEU A 279 -9.39 0.87 6.50
C LEU A 279 -9.65 0.81 8.01
N ALA A 280 -10.91 0.84 8.44
CA ALA A 280 -11.27 0.53 9.83
C ALA A 280 -10.81 -0.89 10.20
N GLY A 281 -11.01 -1.87 9.31
CA GLY A 281 -10.51 -3.24 9.47
C GLY A 281 -8.98 -3.31 9.54
N VAL A 282 -8.26 -2.54 8.71
CA VAL A 282 -6.78 -2.43 8.74
C VAL A 282 -6.34 -1.89 10.11
N GLY A 283 -6.95 -0.79 10.58
CA GLY A 283 -6.65 -0.22 11.89
C GLY A 283 -6.90 -1.21 13.03
N LEU A 284 -8.05 -1.88 13.05
CA LEU A 284 -8.41 -2.91 14.04
C LEU A 284 -7.48 -4.15 13.99
N GLY A 285 -6.88 -4.42 12.84
CA GLY A 285 -5.89 -5.50 12.65
C GLY A 285 -4.46 -5.12 13.01
N THR A 286 -4.19 -3.87 13.38
CA THR A 286 -2.85 -3.38 13.72
C THR A 286 -2.34 -4.02 15.01
N ASP A 287 -1.16 -4.64 14.93
CA ASP A 287 -0.50 -5.29 16.07
C ASP A 287 0.70 -4.44 16.54
N ILE A 288 0.46 -3.64 17.59
CA ILE A 288 1.49 -2.75 18.15
C ILE A 288 2.62 -3.54 18.82
N GLN A 289 2.37 -4.76 19.30
CA GLN A 289 3.41 -5.56 19.94
C GLN A 289 4.46 -6.01 18.90
N ARG A 290 4.03 -6.35 17.68
CA ARG A 290 4.95 -6.67 16.58
C ARG A 290 5.80 -5.47 16.17
N ILE A 291 5.24 -4.27 16.18
CA ILE A 291 5.98 -3.04 15.88
C ILE A 291 7.08 -2.80 16.93
N ARG A 292 6.76 -2.98 18.22
CA ARG A 292 7.72 -2.82 19.32
C ARG A 292 8.83 -3.88 19.30
N ALA A 293 8.54 -5.07 18.80
CA ALA A 293 9.49 -6.18 18.74
C ALA A 293 10.58 -6.03 17.66
N ALA A 294 10.39 -5.13 16.67
CA ALA A 294 11.27 -4.99 15.51
C ALA A 294 12.70 -4.52 15.83
N GLY A 295 12.96 -4.02 17.03
CA GLY A 295 14.28 -3.51 17.42
C GLY A 295 14.64 -2.16 16.76
N ILE A 296 15.63 -1.46 17.33
CA ILE A 296 15.95 -0.09 16.91
C ILE A 296 16.64 -0.01 15.55
N ARG A 297 17.55 -0.95 15.23
CA ARG A 297 18.33 -0.91 13.98
C ARG A 297 17.47 -1.07 12.71
N PRO A 298 16.55 -2.08 12.62
CA PRO A 298 15.60 -2.16 11.52
C PRO A 298 14.68 -0.95 11.42
N LEU A 299 14.28 -0.33 12.55
CA LEU A 299 13.48 0.89 12.57
C LEU A 299 14.25 2.09 11.98
N ILE A 300 15.54 2.24 12.31
CA ILE A 300 16.39 3.29 11.70
C ILE A 300 16.48 3.07 10.19
N LEU A 301 16.72 1.84 9.74
CA LEU A 301 16.72 1.53 8.31
C LEU A 301 15.39 1.92 7.67
N GLY A 302 14.26 1.51 8.25
CA GLY A 302 12.93 1.85 7.75
C GLY A 302 12.70 3.35 7.67
N ALA A 303 13.09 4.12 8.70
CA ALA A 303 12.99 5.58 8.72
C ALA A 303 13.80 6.23 7.58
N VAL A 304 15.05 5.80 7.39
CA VAL A 304 15.90 6.31 6.31
C VAL A 304 15.31 6.00 4.94
N LEU A 305 14.85 4.77 4.73
CA LEU A 305 14.26 4.36 3.45
C LEU A 305 12.93 5.09 3.19
N TRP A 306 12.09 5.26 4.22
CA TRP A 306 10.84 5.99 4.13
C TRP A 306 11.06 7.47 3.80
N ALA A 307 12.01 8.14 4.46
CA ALA A 307 12.38 9.51 4.12
C ALA A 307 12.97 9.61 2.72
N ALA A 308 13.85 8.68 2.35
CA ALA A 308 14.48 8.65 1.04
C ALA A 308 13.47 8.49 -0.10
N ILE A 309 12.49 7.58 0.06
CA ILE A 309 11.46 7.38 -0.98
C ILE A 309 10.54 8.59 -1.08
N ALA A 310 10.16 9.21 0.03
CA ALA A 310 9.33 10.41 0.04
C ALA A 310 10.03 11.58 -0.68
N LEU A 311 11.30 11.83 -0.36
CA LEU A 311 12.07 12.92 -0.95
C LEU A 311 12.45 12.65 -2.41
N SER A 312 12.91 11.43 -2.73
CA SER A 312 13.28 11.09 -4.11
C SER A 312 12.06 11.06 -5.04
N SER A 313 10.90 10.65 -4.55
CA SER A 313 9.66 10.69 -5.32
C SER A 313 9.30 12.13 -5.75
N LEU A 314 9.36 13.09 -4.82
CA LEU A 314 9.14 14.50 -5.14
C LEU A 314 10.21 15.04 -6.10
N ALA A 315 11.48 14.68 -5.90
CA ALA A 315 12.56 15.11 -6.77
C ALA A 315 12.38 14.57 -8.20
N PHE A 316 12.10 13.28 -8.37
CA PHE A 316 11.90 12.68 -9.68
C PHE A 316 10.60 13.16 -10.34
N ALA A 317 9.53 13.41 -9.58
CA ALA A 317 8.30 13.97 -10.12
C ALA A 317 8.52 15.38 -10.71
N ARG A 318 9.29 16.23 -10.01
CA ARG A 318 9.67 17.55 -10.53
C ARG A 318 10.57 17.46 -11.76
N LEU A 319 11.57 16.58 -11.77
CA LEU A 319 12.44 16.36 -12.93
C LEU A 319 11.70 15.82 -14.16
N ALA A 320 10.66 15.03 -13.93
CA ALA A 320 9.79 14.52 -14.98
C ALA A 320 8.67 15.50 -15.39
N HIS A 321 8.64 16.71 -14.83
CA HIS A 321 7.58 17.72 -15.05
C HIS A 321 6.17 17.21 -14.68
N LEU A 322 6.07 16.31 -13.71
CA LEU A 322 4.81 15.69 -13.23
C LEU A 322 4.38 16.23 -11.86
N GLY A 323 5.10 17.20 -11.29
CA GLY A 323 4.89 17.75 -9.95
C GLY A 323 4.49 19.21 -9.94
#